data_58ef0802399102050feb0abe49c01e8f
#
_entry.id   58ef0802399102050feb0abe49c01e8f
#
_cell.length_a   1.000
_cell.length_b   1.000
_cell.length_c   1.000
_cell.angle_alpha   90.00
_cell.angle_beta   90.00
_cell.angle_gamma   90.00
#
_symmetry.space_group_name_H-M   'P 1'
#
loop_
_entity.id
_entity.type
_entity.pdbx_description
1 polymer ?
#
loop_
_entity_poly.entity_id
_entity_poly.type
_entity_poly.pdbx_seq_one_letter_code
_entity_poly.pdbx_strand_id
1 'polypeptide(L)'
;MAAPAPLTAEELARAKLLQFCRYMSPQYEVAGHHRVVADALERVARGECKRLMLFLPPRHGKSFLASTHFPAWFLGRSPAAQIIACTYAQEFADDIGRSVRNLVAEPEYGRVFPGVSLRSDSTSAKRFHTNAKGVYAAVGAGGPITGRGAHLLLIDDPLKNREEADSPTVRRRLKDWYTSTAYTRLMPGGAIVVIQTRWHEDDLAGWLLKEHAHEGWEVLSLPAVAERDEAWPLRGGEFRRSAGDALWPAWYPLSRLQEIKRSVGSRDWSALYQQ
;
A
#
# COMPACT_ATOMS: atom_id res chain seq x y z
N MET A 1 -23.68 -35.00 0.29
CA MET A 1 -23.43 -33.74 1.03
C MET A 1 -23.84 -32.59 0.12
N ALA A 2 -24.70 -31.70 0.56
CA ALA A 2 -25.05 -30.50 -0.22
C ALA A 2 -23.82 -29.60 -0.39
N ALA A 3 -23.64 -28.99 -1.56
CA ALA A 3 -22.60 -27.99 -1.76
C ALA A 3 -22.83 -26.83 -0.80
N PRO A 4 -21.76 -26.24 -0.21
CA PRO A 4 -21.91 -25.08 0.66
C PRO A 4 -22.60 -23.95 -0.11
N ALA A 5 -23.46 -23.20 0.59
CA ALA A 5 -24.12 -22.04 0.02
C ALA A 5 -23.08 -21.02 -0.47
N PRO A 6 -23.35 -20.32 -1.59
CA PRO A 6 -22.44 -19.29 -2.07
C PRO A 6 -22.29 -18.17 -1.01
N LEU A 7 -21.06 -17.65 -0.87
CA LEU A 7 -20.77 -16.55 0.05
C LEU A 7 -21.54 -15.28 -0.36
N THR A 8 -22.03 -14.53 0.60
CA THR A 8 -22.65 -13.22 0.39
C THR A 8 -21.60 -12.19 -0.09
N ALA A 9 -22.05 -11.03 -0.58
CA ALA A 9 -21.15 -9.94 -0.99
C ALA A 9 -20.28 -9.44 0.17
N GLU A 10 -20.86 -9.36 1.38
CA GLU A 10 -20.18 -8.98 2.61
C GLU A 10 -19.13 -10.01 3.03
N GLU A 11 -19.45 -11.29 2.94
CA GLU A 11 -18.52 -12.38 3.25
C GLU A 11 -17.35 -12.41 2.27
N LEU A 12 -17.62 -12.19 0.98
CA LEU A 12 -16.58 -12.05 -0.03
C LEU A 12 -15.70 -10.83 0.21
N ALA A 13 -16.30 -9.68 0.55
CA ALA A 13 -15.57 -8.45 0.88
C ALA A 13 -14.71 -8.62 2.14
N ARG A 14 -15.22 -9.33 3.14
CA ARG A 14 -14.45 -9.68 4.35
C ARG A 14 -13.26 -10.58 4.04
N ALA A 15 -13.43 -11.53 3.14
CA ALA A 15 -12.42 -12.54 2.81
C ALA A 15 -11.34 -12.00 1.84
N LYS A 16 -11.68 -11.07 0.95
CA LYS A 16 -10.87 -10.63 -0.19
C LYS A 16 -10.78 -9.12 -0.30
N LEU A 17 -9.54 -8.61 -0.35
CA LEU A 17 -9.28 -7.16 -0.40
C LEU A 17 -9.93 -6.49 -1.62
N LEU A 18 -9.82 -7.06 -2.81
CA LEU A 18 -10.44 -6.46 -4.00
C LEU A 18 -11.97 -6.48 -3.95
N GLN A 19 -12.57 -7.50 -3.35
CA GLN A 19 -14.02 -7.53 -3.14
C GLN A 19 -14.44 -6.46 -2.13
N PHE A 20 -13.63 -6.23 -1.09
CA PHE A 20 -13.82 -5.12 -0.17
C PHE A 20 -13.74 -3.78 -0.90
N CYS A 21 -12.71 -3.56 -1.74
CA CYS A 21 -12.58 -2.34 -2.52
C CYS A 21 -13.81 -2.09 -3.40
N ARG A 22 -14.32 -3.11 -4.09
CA ARG A 22 -15.52 -2.99 -4.94
C ARG A 22 -16.80 -2.79 -4.14
N TYR A 23 -16.89 -3.38 -2.97
CA TYR A 23 -18.05 -3.24 -2.08
C TYR A 23 -18.12 -1.82 -1.51
N MET A 24 -16.99 -1.28 -1.05
CA MET A 24 -16.89 0.08 -0.50
C MET A 24 -16.87 1.18 -1.58
N SER A 25 -16.43 0.84 -2.78
CA SER A 25 -16.30 1.77 -3.91
C SER A 25 -16.78 1.10 -5.20
N PRO A 26 -18.11 1.04 -5.47
CA PRO A 26 -18.67 0.29 -6.60
C PRO A 26 -18.15 0.71 -7.97
N GLN A 27 -17.71 1.98 -8.10
CA GLN A 27 -17.10 2.53 -9.32
C GLN A 27 -15.64 2.10 -9.53
N TYR A 28 -15.03 1.35 -8.58
CA TYR A 28 -13.64 0.95 -8.69
C TYR A 28 -13.43 -0.13 -9.76
N GLU A 29 -12.69 0.23 -10.81
CA GLU A 29 -12.33 -0.68 -11.89
C GLU A 29 -11.08 -1.48 -11.55
N VAL A 30 -11.21 -2.80 -11.53
CA VAL A 30 -10.13 -3.72 -11.21
C VAL A 30 -9.34 -4.08 -12.45
N ALA A 31 -8.09 -3.65 -12.54
CA ALA A 31 -7.12 -4.12 -13.55
C ALA A 31 -6.36 -5.37 -13.08
N GLY A 32 -5.66 -6.01 -14.03
CA GLY A 32 -4.89 -7.23 -13.74
C GLY A 32 -3.85 -7.06 -12.64
N HIS A 33 -3.08 -5.98 -12.69
CA HIS A 33 -2.06 -5.66 -11.69
C HIS A 33 -2.64 -5.41 -10.28
N HIS A 34 -3.87 -4.90 -10.16
CA HIS A 34 -4.53 -4.75 -8.87
C HIS A 34 -4.74 -6.11 -8.18
N ARG A 35 -4.95 -7.20 -8.96
CA ARG A 35 -5.06 -8.55 -8.41
C ARG A 35 -3.75 -9.01 -7.81
N VAL A 36 -2.62 -8.71 -8.47
CA VAL A 36 -1.28 -9.05 -7.98
C VAL A 36 -0.95 -8.30 -6.69
N VAL A 37 -1.20 -6.99 -6.66
CA VAL A 37 -1.01 -6.16 -5.46
C VAL A 37 -1.89 -6.63 -4.31
N ALA A 38 -3.17 -6.91 -4.58
CA ALA A 38 -4.10 -7.36 -3.54
C ALA A 38 -3.71 -8.73 -2.97
N ASP A 39 -3.27 -9.69 -3.80
CA ASP A 39 -2.79 -10.99 -3.31
C ASP A 39 -1.58 -10.83 -2.40
N ALA A 40 -0.61 -9.99 -2.77
CA ALA A 40 0.55 -9.69 -1.93
C ALA A 40 0.14 -9.06 -0.59
N LEU A 41 -0.77 -8.08 -0.58
CA LEU A 41 -1.29 -7.45 0.63
C LEU A 41 -2.12 -8.42 1.49
N GLU A 42 -2.90 -9.31 0.87
CA GLU A 42 -3.60 -10.37 1.58
C GLU A 42 -2.64 -11.35 2.26
N ARG A 43 -1.47 -11.66 1.65
CA ARG A 43 -0.40 -12.46 2.28
C ARG A 43 0.20 -11.74 3.48
N VAL A 44 0.38 -10.41 3.39
CA VAL A 44 0.79 -9.59 4.55
C VAL A 44 -0.23 -9.72 5.68
N ALA A 45 -1.51 -9.57 5.39
CA ALA A 45 -2.57 -9.67 6.40
C ALA A 45 -2.68 -11.06 7.04
N ARG A 46 -2.32 -12.13 6.33
CA ARG A 46 -2.24 -13.50 6.88
C ARG A 46 -0.94 -13.79 7.62
N GLY A 47 0.02 -12.85 7.59
CA GLY A 47 1.34 -13.02 8.20
C GLY A 47 2.31 -13.89 7.41
N GLU A 48 2.00 -14.23 6.18
CA GLU A 48 2.82 -15.01 5.25
C GLU A 48 3.97 -14.18 4.66
N CYS A 49 3.77 -12.87 4.50
CA CYS A 49 4.77 -11.89 4.07
C CYS A 49 4.96 -10.82 5.15
N LYS A 50 6.17 -10.63 5.62
CA LYS A 50 6.46 -9.64 6.68
C LYS A 50 7.14 -8.38 6.15
N ARG A 51 7.75 -8.45 4.98
CA ARG A 51 8.51 -7.38 4.35
C ARG A 51 8.12 -7.33 2.88
N LEU A 52 7.34 -6.33 2.50
CA LEU A 52 6.83 -6.17 1.13
C LEU A 52 7.23 -4.81 0.58
N MET A 53 7.73 -4.79 -0.64
CA MET A 53 7.91 -3.56 -1.43
C MET A 53 7.01 -3.59 -2.65
N LEU A 54 6.28 -2.50 -2.86
CA LEU A 54 5.37 -2.32 -3.99
C LEU A 54 5.84 -1.13 -4.83
N PHE A 55 6.31 -1.39 -6.04
CA PHE A 55 6.73 -0.36 -6.98
C PHE A 55 5.76 -0.34 -8.15
N LEU A 56 5.05 0.78 -8.30
CA LEU A 56 4.07 1.00 -9.35
C LEU A 56 4.17 2.42 -9.91
N PRO A 57 3.85 2.61 -11.19
CA PRO A 57 3.82 3.94 -11.78
C PRO A 57 2.81 4.87 -11.10
N PRO A 58 2.97 6.18 -11.25
CA PRO A 58 1.98 7.15 -10.79
C PRO A 58 0.60 6.85 -11.39
N ARG A 59 -0.47 7.08 -10.60
CA ARG A 59 -1.87 6.92 -11.04
C ARG A 59 -2.31 5.50 -11.43
N HIS A 60 -1.56 4.47 -11.05
CA HIS A 60 -1.93 3.06 -11.25
C HIS A 60 -2.55 2.42 -9.99
N GLY A 61 -3.21 3.21 -9.13
CA GLY A 61 -4.03 2.70 -8.03
C GLY A 61 -3.28 2.30 -6.76
N LYS A 62 -1.95 2.49 -6.68
CA LYS A 62 -1.14 2.04 -5.54
C LYS A 62 -1.65 2.54 -4.18
N SER A 63 -1.81 3.86 -4.00
CA SER A 63 -2.23 4.45 -2.70
C SER A 63 -3.71 4.18 -2.40
N PHE A 64 -4.58 4.14 -3.42
CA PHE A 64 -5.97 3.75 -3.24
C PHE A 64 -6.08 2.35 -2.63
N LEU A 65 -5.37 1.39 -3.20
CA LEU A 65 -5.44 -0.01 -2.76
C LEU A 65 -4.63 -0.23 -1.47
N ALA A 66 -3.35 0.18 -1.44
CA ALA A 66 -2.43 -0.20 -0.37
C ALA A 66 -2.44 0.76 0.83
N SER A 67 -2.71 2.07 0.61
CA SER A 67 -2.63 3.06 1.69
C SER A 67 -3.99 3.49 2.24
N THR A 68 -5.09 3.22 1.49
CA THR A 68 -6.45 3.58 1.92
C THR A 68 -7.29 2.34 2.23
N HIS A 69 -7.54 1.46 1.25
CA HIS A 69 -8.45 0.32 1.45
C HIS A 69 -7.83 -0.81 2.26
N PHE A 70 -6.55 -1.12 2.03
CA PHE A 70 -5.89 -2.20 2.76
C PHE A 70 -5.84 -1.97 4.28
N PRO A 71 -5.42 -0.79 4.81
CA PRO A 71 -5.43 -0.60 6.26
C PRO A 71 -6.84 -0.62 6.87
N ALA A 72 -7.87 -0.11 6.17
CA ALA A 72 -9.25 -0.24 6.61
C ALA A 72 -9.69 -1.71 6.69
N TRP A 73 -9.42 -2.49 5.63
CA TRP A 73 -9.71 -3.92 5.58
C TRP A 73 -8.91 -4.72 6.63
N PHE A 74 -7.65 -4.36 6.85
CA PHE A 74 -6.79 -4.98 7.87
C PHE A 74 -7.37 -4.77 9.28
N LEU A 75 -7.83 -3.54 9.61
CA LEU A 75 -8.51 -3.25 10.88
C LEU A 75 -9.82 -4.01 11.04
N GLY A 76 -10.57 -4.20 9.97
CA GLY A 76 -11.79 -5.00 10.02
C GLY A 76 -11.54 -6.46 10.37
N ARG A 77 -10.45 -7.02 9.85
CA ARG A 77 -10.03 -8.42 10.15
C ARG A 77 -9.30 -8.58 11.47
N SER A 78 -8.62 -7.55 11.90
CA SER A 78 -7.82 -7.53 13.13
C SER A 78 -8.13 -6.24 13.92
N PRO A 79 -9.32 -6.16 14.56
CA PRO A 79 -9.83 -4.88 15.09
C PRO A 79 -9.01 -4.30 16.23
N ALA A 80 -8.14 -5.10 16.88
CA ALA A 80 -7.22 -4.65 17.92
C ALA A 80 -5.81 -4.28 17.37
N ALA A 81 -5.60 -4.38 16.06
CA ALA A 81 -4.30 -4.09 15.45
C ALA A 81 -3.93 -2.61 15.54
N GLN A 82 -2.63 -2.35 15.60
CA GLN A 82 -2.07 -1.01 15.54
C GLN A 82 -1.38 -0.82 14.18
N ILE A 83 -1.80 0.19 13.44
CA ILE A 83 -1.27 0.57 12.14
C ILE A 83 -0.60 1.93 12.24
N ILE A 84 0.61 2.04 11.72
CA ILE A 84 1.29 3.30 11.49
C ILE A 84 1.44 3.46 9.99
N ALA A 85 0.90 4.55 9.43
CA ALA A 85 0.99 4.87 8.01
C ALA A 85 1.79 6.17 7.84
N CYS A 86 2.87 6.09 7.08
CA CYS A 86 3.81 7.18 6.86
C CYS A 86 3.82 7.58 5.40
N THR A 87 3.94 8.89 5.13
CA THR A 87 4.19 9.44 3.79
C THR A 87 5.08 10.68 3.90
N TYR A 88 5.55 11.24 2.79
CA TYR A 88 6.54 12.33 2.79
C TYR A 88 6.16 13.57 3.63
N ALA A 89 4.88 13.86 3.83
CA ALA A 89 4.42 15.03 4.57
C ALA A 89 3.25 14.70 5.50
N GLN A 90 3.17 15.38 6.64
CA GLN A 90 2.09 15.18 7.62
C GLN A 90 0.71 15.52 7.04
N GLU A 91 0.60 16.59 6.26
CA GLU A 91 -0.67 17.00 5.63
C GLU A 91 -1.22 15.90 4.71
N PHE A 92 -0.36 15.31 3.88
CA PHE A 92 -0.75 14.20 3.00
C PHE A 92 -1.07 12.92 3.78
N ALA A 93 -0.33 12.65 4.86
CA ALA A 93 -0.66 11.56 5.78
C ALA A 93 -2.05 11.75 6.42
N ASP A 94 -2.39 12.98 6.81
CA ASP A 94 -3.70 13.32 7.39
C ASP A 94 -4.84 13.12 6.37
N ASP A 95 -4.62 13.41 5.09
CA ASP A 95 -5.61 13.19 4.03
C ASP A 95 -5.87 11.70 3.79
N ILE A 96 -4.81 10.89 3.75
CA ILE A 96 -4.95 9.43 3.69
C ILE A 96 -5.64 8.91 4.95
N GLY A 97 -5.23 9.37 6.13
CA GLY A 97 -5.84 8.98 7.41
C GLY A 97 -7.33 9.34 7.49
N ARG A 98 -7.71 10.49 6.94
CA ARG A 98 -9.12 10.89 6.81
C ARG A 98 -9.89 9.92 5.92
N SER A 99 -9.30 9.51 4.81
CA SER A 99 -9.91 8.56 3.88
C SER A 99 -10.11 7.19 4.53
N VAL A 100 -9.10 6.67 5.23
CA VAL A 100 -9.19 5.40 5.97
C VAL A 100 -10.26 5.48 7.08
N ARG A 101 -10.26 6.57 7.87
CA ARG A 101 -11.25 6.80 8.92
C ARG A 101 -12.67 6.84 8.36
N ASN A 102 -12.87 7.54 7.24
CA ASN A 102 -14.19 7.65 6.61
C ASN A 102 -14.69 6.28 6.16
N LEU A 103 -13.84 5.46 5.52
CA LEU A 103 -14.20 4.09 5.16
C LEU A 103 -14.66 3.27 6.38
N VAL A 104 -13.94 3.35 7.50
CA VAL A 104 -14.31 2.64 8.73
C VAL A 104 -15.61 3.18 9.34
N ALA A 105 -15.96 4.44 9.08
CA ALA A 105 -17.19 5.08 9.58
C ALA A 105 -18.43 4.76 8.73
N GLU A 106 -18.27 4.27 7.50
CA GLU A 106 -19.39 3.99 6.61
C GLU A 106 -20.27 2.84 7.11
N PRO A 107 -21.60 2.91 6.98
CA PRO A 107 -22.51 1.82 7.33
C PRO A 107 -22.18 0.51 6.60
N GLU A 108 -21.72 0.61 5.36
CA GLU A 108 -21.26 -0.49 4.52
C GLU A 108 -20.12 -1.27 5.17
N TYR A 109 -19.16 -0.57 5.79
CA TYR A 109 -18.06 -1.19 6.53
C TYR A 109 -18.58 -2.04 7.69
N GLY A 110 -19.57 -1.54 8.44
CA GLY A 110 -20.22 -2.28 9.54
C GLY A 110 -20.94 -3.55 9.06
N ARG A 111 -21.45 -3.58 7.81
CA ARG A 111 -22.02 -4.79 7.21
C ARG A 111 -20.94 -5.82 6.86
N VAL A 112 -19.80 -5.36 6.34
CA VAL A 112 -18.66 -6.25 6.05
C VAL A 112 -18.02 -6.78 7.33
N PHE A 113 -17.84 -5.93 8.33
CA PHE A 113 -17.17 -6.26 9.60
C PHE A 113 -18.09 -5.99 10.80
N PRO A 114 -19.12 -6.85 11.05
CA PRO A 114 -20.02 -6.67 12.17
C PRO A 114 -19.29 -6.57 13.50
N GLY A 115 -19.64 -5.57 14.29
CA GLY A 115 -19.03 -5.32 15.60
C GLY A 115 -17.73 -4.52 15.59
N VAL A 116 -17.22 -4.10 14.41
CA VAL A 116 -16.07 -3.19 14.29
C VAL A 116 -16.55 -1.80 13.94
N SER A 117 -16.18 -0.81 14.74
CA SER A 117 -16.55 0.59 14.56
C SER A 117 -15.48 1.54 15.09
N LEU A 118 -15.57 2.80 14.72
CA LEU A 118 -14.77 3.84 15.36
C LEU A 118 -15.18 4.05 16.79
N ARG A 119 -14.22 4.32 17.65
CA ARG A 119 -14.48 4.80 19.02
C ARG A 119 -14.91 6.26 18.98
N SER A 120 -16.04 6.59 19.60
CA SER A 120 -16.68 7.91 19.51
C SER A 120 -15.80 9.08 20.00
N ASP A 121 -14.91 8.81 20.98
CA ASP A 121 -14.01 9.79 21.58
C ASP A 121 -12.65 9.90 20.85
N SER A 122 -12.46 9.21 19.73
CA SER A 122 -11.17 9.17 19.01
C SER A 122 -11.34 8.99 17.51
N THR A 123 -11.69 10.06 16.82
CA THR A 123 -12.05 10.08 15.39
C THR A 123 -11.23 11.07 14.55
N SER A 124 -10.05 11.47 15.01
CA SER A 124 -9.18 12.40 14.26
C SER A 124 -8.59 11.74 13.02
N ALA A 125 -8.41 12.51 11.93
CA ALA A 125 -7.72 12.06 10.73
C ALA A 125 -6.27 11.62 11.00
N LYS A 126 -5.59 12.31 11.92
CA LYS A 126 -4.21 11.97 12.33
C LYS A 126 -4.14 10.67 13.13
N ARG A 127 -5.20 10.38 13.87
CA ARG A 127 -5.26 9.19 14.72
C ARG A 127 -6.68 8.88 15.12
N PHE A 128 -7.08 7.66 14.91
CA PHE A 128 -8.36 7.15 15.42
C PHE A 128 -8.19 5.76 16.03
N HIS A 129 -9.17 5.38 16.83
CA HIS A 129 -9.23 4.05 17.45
C HIS A 129 -10.48 3.31 17.02
N THR A 130 -10.35 1.98 16.95
CA THR A 130 -11.51 1.10 16.89
C THR A 130 -12.08 0.87 18.29
N ASN A 131 -13.33 0.44 18.36
CA ASN A 131 -13.97 0.00 19.61
C ASN A 131 -13.26 -1.20 20.27
N ALA A 132 -12.46 -1.97 19.52
CA ALA A 132 -11.64 -3.08 19.99
C ALA A 132 -10.19 -2.66 20.38
N LYS A 133 -9.94 -1.36 20.62
CA LYS A 133 -8.63 -0.77 20.98
C LYS A 133 -7.56 -0.81 19.88
N GLY A 134 -7.93 -1.14 18.64
CA GLY A 134 -7.04 -0.94 17.49
C GLY A 134 -6.76 0.54 17.25
N VAL A 135 -5.66 0.83 16.57
CA VAL A 135 -5.20 2.20 16.31
C VAL A 135 -4.76 2.34 14.86
N TYR A 136 -5.19 3.41 14.21
CA TYR A 136 -4.55 3.92 13.00
C TYR A 136 -3.88 5.26 13.33
N ALA A 137 -2.63 5.42 12.93
CA ALA A 137 -1.87 6.66 13.11
C ALA A 137 -1.23 7.08 11.81
N ALA A 138 -1.55 8.29 11.34
CA ALA A 138 -0.98 8.95 10.17
C ALA A 138 0.22 9.82 10.58
N VAL A 139 1.37 9.67 9.91
CA VAL A 139 2.62 10.33 10.28
C VAL A 139 3.36 10.79 9.02
N GLY A 140 3.87 12.02 9.03
CA GLY A 140 4.86 12.44 8.04
C GLY A 140 6.21 11.75 8.27
N ALA A 141 6.88 11.29 7.21
CA ALA A 141 8.22 10.71 7.28
C ALA A 141 9.21 11.72 7.90
N GLY A 142 10.07 11.24 8.81
CA GLY A 142 10.89 12.12 9.64
C GLY A 142 10.19 12.65 10.90
N GLY A 143 8.85 12.48 11.01
CA GLY A 143 8.07 12.89 12.17
C GLY A 143 8.17 11.92 13.35
N PRO A 144 7.77 12.36 14.56
CA PRO A 144 7.83 11.53 15.77
C PRO A 144 6.72 10.46 15.77
N ILE A 145 7.10 9.22 16.09
CA ILE A 145 6.18 8.09 16.28
C ILE A 145 6.32 7.59 17.73
N THR A 146 6.17 8.46 18.70
CA THR A 146 6.41 8.09 20.11
C THR A 146 5.22 7.34 20.73
N GLY A 147 5.51 6.36 21.61
CA GLY A 147 4.52 5.67 22.44
C GLY A 147 3.53 4.78 21.68
N ARG A 148 3.88 4.27 20.47
CA ARG A 148 3.01 3.42 19.65
C ARG A 148 3.74 2.19 19.16
N GLY A 149 3.01 1.07 19.08
CA GLY A 149 3.47 -0.13 18.38
C GLY A 149 2.87 -0.22 16.98
N ALA A 150 3.42 -1.06 16.12
CA ALA A 150 2.92 -1.33 14.78
C ALA A 150 2.85 -2.84 14.53
N HIS A 151 1.65 -3.36 14.35
CA HIS A 151 1.42 -4.67 13.73
C HIS A 151 1.57 -4.54 12.21
N LEU A 152 1.29 -3.35 11.68
CA LEU A 152 1.47 -2.99 10.28
C LEU A 152 2.07 -1.58 10.21
N LEU A 153 3.25 -1.47 9.59
CA LEU A 153 3.90 -0.23 9.24
C LEU A 153 3.80 -0.04 7.72
N LEU A 154 3.08 0.97 7.28
CA LEU A 154 2.98 1.37 5.88
C LEU A 154 3.87 2.59 5.64
N ILE A 155 4.68 2.57 4.60
CA ILE A 155 5.51 3.71 4.19
C ILE A 155 5.20 3.97 2.71
N ASP A 156 4.38 5.00 2.43
CA ASP A 156 3.92 5.34 1.08
C ASP A 156 4.58 6.63 0.59
N ASP A 157 5.34 6.52 -0.50
CA ASP A 157 6.08 7.62 -1.14
C ASP A 157 6.78 8.54 -0.10
N PRO A 158 7.82 8.05 0.62
CA PRO A 158 8.44 8.80 1.73
C PRO A 158 9.29 10.00 1.30
N LEU A 159 9.53 10.18 -0.02
CA LEU A 159 10.17 11.34 -0.65
C LEU A 159 9.17 12.04 -1.56
N LYS A 160 9.12 13.35 -1.46
CA LYS A 160 8.13 14.18 -2.15
C LYS A 160 8.36 14.27 -3.67
N ASN A 161 9.62 14.42 -4.07
CA ASN A 161 10.00 14.75 -5.43
C ASN A 161 11.46 14.38 -5.70
N ARG A 162 11.90 14.68 -6.95
CA ARG A 162 13.28 14.45 -7.39
C ARG A 162 14.31 15.22 -6.56
N GLU A 163 14.04 16.46 -6.22
CA GLU A 163 14.98 17.30 -5.46
C GLU A 163 15.33 16.66 -4.12
N GLU A 164 14.31 16.17 -3.40
CA GLU A 164 14.54 15.42 -2.15
C GLU A 164 15.27 14.10 -2.40
N ALA A 165 14.90 13.38 -3.46
CA ALA A 165 15.51 12.11 -3.81
C ALA A 165 16.98 12.24 -4.24
N ASP A 166 17.34 13.32 -4.96
CA ASP A 166 18.72 13.61 -5.37
C ASP A 166 19.58 14.12 -4.19
N SER A 167 18.96 14.61 -3.09
CA SER A 167 19.67 15.10 -1.91
C SER A 167 20.22 13.98 -1.03
N PRO A 168 21.54 13.75 -0.93
CA PRO A 168 22.11 12.74 -0.04
C PRO A 168 21.75 13.00 1.44
N THR A 169 21.59 14.26 1.83
CA THR A 169 21.22 14.64 3.19
C THR A 169 19.79 14.21 3.53
N VAL A 170 18.84 14.42 2.61
CA VAL A 170 17.45 14.00 2.80
C VAL A 170 17.35 12.48 2.86
N ARG A 171 17.99 11.77 1.93
CA ARG A 171 18.02 10.29 1.95
C ARG A 171 18.61 9.74 3.25
N ARG A 172 19.73 10.30 3.72
CA ARG A 172 20.35 9.89 5.01
C ARG A 172 19.39 10.12 6.18
N ARG A 173 18.75 11.29 6.28
CA ARG A 173 17.77 11.58 7.34
C ARG A 173 16.59 10.59 7.33
N LEU A 174 16.12 10.21 6.15
CA LEU A 174 15.05 9.22 6.02
C LEU A 174 15.50 7.83 6.49
N LYS A 175 16.71 7.40 6.16
CA LYS A 175 17.32 6.14 6.63
C LYS A 175 17.50 6.14 8.15
N ASP A 176 18.03 7.23 8.71
CA ASP A 176 18.21 7.42 10.15
C ASP A 176 16.86 7.38 10.88
N TRP A 177 15.84 8.06 10.35
CA TRP A 177 14.49 8.01 10.89
C TRP A 177 13.89 6.60 10.82
N TYR A 178 14.09 5.89 9.70
CA TYR A 178 13.62 4.51 9.57
C TYR A 178 14.21 3.62 10.67
N THR A 179 15.52 3.63 10.86
CA THR A 179 16.18 2.76 11.84
C THR A 179 15.90 3.17 13.29
N SER A 180 16.00 4.46 13.59
CA SER A 180 15.88 4.96 14.96
C SER A 180 14.45 5.13 15.46
N THR A 181 13.51 5.34 14.55
CA THR A 181 12.12 5.71 14.89
C THR A 181 11.10 4.73 14.36
N ALA A 182 11.01 4.53 13.04
CA ALA A 182 9.94 3.75 12.44
C ALA A 182 10.07 2.24 12.74
N TYR A 183 11.22 1.67 12.46
CA TYR A 183 11.49 0.25 12.69
C TYR A 183 11.33 -0.17 14.16
N THR A 184 11.77 0.69 15.09
CA THR A 184 11.66 0.43 16.54
C THR A 184 10.20 0.37 17.03
N ARG A 185 9.24 0.75 16.22
CA ARG A 185 7.79 0.61 16.53
C ARG A 185 7.23 -0.76 16.18
N LEU A 186 7.95 -1.55 15.40
CA LEU A 186 7.44 -2.83 14.96
C LEU A 186 7.23 -3.77 16.14
N MET A 187 6.01 -4.29 16.27
CA MET A 187 5.66 -5.28 17.28
C MET A 187 6.12 -6.68 16.83
N PRO A 188 6.31 -7.63 17.76
CA PRO A 188 6.61 -9.02 17.40
C PRO A 188 5.63 -9.56 16.35
N GLY A 189 6.16 -10.09 15.25
CA GLY A 189 5.34 -10.57 14.12
C GLY A 189 4.77 -9.48 13.22
N GLY A 190 5.04 -8.21 13.47
CA GLY A 190 4.59 -7.09 12.65
C GLY A 190 5.18 -7.08 11.25
N ALA A 191 4.45 -6.51 10.31
CA ALA A 191 4.84 -6.39 8.91
C ALA A 191 5.17 -4.95 8.51
N ILE A 192 6.06 -4.79 7.55
CA ILE A 192 6.37 -3.51 6.89
C ILE A 192 6.01 -3.62 5.42
N VAL A 193 5.26 -2.65 4.91
CA VAL A 193 4.97 -2.49 3.48
C VAL A 193 5.50 -1.14 3.04
N VAL A 194 6.47 -1.15 2.13
CA VAL A 194 7.00 0.05 1.47
C VAL A 194 6.34 0.17 0.12
N ILE A 195 5.64 1.26 -0.11
CA ILE A 195 4.91 1.55 -1.34
C ILE A 195 5.55 2.79 -1.92
N GLN A 196 6.14 2.71 -3.10
CA GLN A 196 6.75 3.91 -3.67
C GLN A 196 6.88 3.88 -5.18
N THR A 197 7.02 5.09 -5.72
CA THR A 197 7.57 5.35 -7.04
C THR A 197 9.08 5.53 -6.87
N ARG A 198 9.88 4.86 -7.68
CA ARG A 198 11.36 4.90 -7.56
C ARG A 198 11.91 6.18 -8.17
N TRP A 199 12.47 7.05 -7.34
CA TRP A 199 13.10 8.29 -7.79
C TRP A 199 14.61 8.18 -7.94
N HIS A 200 15.24 7.33 -7.13
CA HIS A 200 16.69 7.19 -7.04
C HIS A 200 17.06 5.78 -6.61
N GLU A 201 18.15 5.23 -7.13
CA GLU A 201 18.60 3.87 -6.77
C GLU A 201 18.93 3.71 -5.28
N ASP A 202 19.45 4.76 -4.63
CA ASP A 202 19.75 4.83 -3.19
C ASP A 202 18.62 5.49 -2.39
N ASP A 203 17.36 5.36 -2.83
CA ASP A 203 16.19 5.72 -2.03
C ASP A 203 15.99 4.73 -0.85
N LEU A 204 14.94 4.93 -0.06
CA LEU A 204 14.70 4.06 1.10
C LEU A 204 14.64 2.57 0.70
N ALA A 205 13.93 2.24 -0.39
CA ALA A 205 13.80 0.85 -0.82
C ALA A 205 15.13 0.28 -1.33
N GLY A 206 15.88 1.01 -2.15
CA GLY A 206 17.18 0.57 -2.63
C GLY A 206 18.18 0.33 -1.51
N TRP A 207 18.19 1.22 -0.52
CA TRP A 207 19.01 1.05 0.67
C TRP A 207 18.57 -0.16 1.52
N LEU A 208 17.26 -0.37 1.72
CA LEU A 208 16.76 -1.54 2.44
C LEU A 208 17.12 -2.85 1.73
N LEU A 209 17.00 -2.91 0.41
CA LEU A 209 17.38 -4.09 -0.37
C LEU A 209 18.87 -4.40 -0.28
N LYS A 210 19.71 -3.39 -0.13
CA LYS A 210 21.16 -3.54 -0.02
C LYS A 210 21.62 -3.88 1.40
N GLU A 211 21.23 -3.07 2.37
CA GLU A 211 21.77 -3.14 3.74
C GLU A 211 20.91 -4.03 4.67
N HIS A 212 19.62 -4.24 4.32
CA HIS A 212 18.66 -5.02 5.09
C HIS A 212 18.12 -6.24 4.32
N ALA A 213 18.88 -6.74 3.35
CA ALA A 213 18.52 -7.93 2.56
C ALA A 213 18.19 -9.16 3.43
N HIS A 214 18.84 -9.26 4.59
CA HIS A 214 18.63 -10.35 5.57
C HIS A 214 17.21 -10.40 6.14
N GLU A 215 16.42 -9.32 6.02
CA GLU A 215 15.02 -9.28 6.47
C GLU A 215 14.06 -10.02 5.51
N GLY A 216 14.52 -10.47 4.34
CA GLY A 216 13.70 -11.23 3.40
C GLY A 216 12.63 -10.40 2.69
N TRP A 217 13.01 -9.25 2.14
CA TRP A 217 12.11 -8.38 1.40
C TRP A 217 11.59 -9.04 0.12
N GLU A 218 10.27 -9.12 0.00
CA GLU A 218 9.60 -9.44 -1.25
C GLU A 218 9.37 -8.16 -2.05
N VAL A 219 9.77 -8.16 -3.33
CA VAL A 219 9.65 -7.00 -4.22
C VAL A 219 8.64 -7.31 -5.31
N LEU A 220 7.60 -6.51 -5.37
CA LEU A 220 6.64 -6.49 -6.47
C LEU A 220 6.85 -5.19 -7.26
N SER A 221 7.58 -5.31 -8.37
CA SER A 221 7.82 -4.22 -9.31
C SER A 221 6.97 -4.43 -10.55
N LEU A 222 6.14 -3.45 -10.87
CA LEU A 222 5.16 -3.49 -11.95
C LEU A 222 5.34 -2.26 -12.88
N PRO A 223 6.26 -2.34 -13.85
CA PRO A 223 6.54 -1.22 -14.76
C PRO A 223 5.32 -0.88 -15.64
N ALA A 224 5.21 0.39 -16.06
CA ALA A 224 4.12 0.85 -16.91
C ALA A 224 4.04 0.10 -18.25
N VAL A 225 5.20 -0.26 -18.80
CA VAL A 225 5.33 -1.11 -20.00
C VAL A 225 6.20 -2.30 -19.64
N ALA A 226 5.74 -3.49 -19.90
CA ALA A 226 6.50 -4.72 -19.63
C ALA A 226 7.77 -4.76 -20.50
N GLU A 227 8.95 -4.95 -19.89
CA GLU A 227 10.23 -5.05 -20.58
C GLU A 227 10.51 -6.48 -21.07
N ARG A 228 9.83 -7.44 -20.51
CA ARG A 228 9.89 -8.87 -20.82
C ARG A 228 8.54 -9.51 -20.59
N ASP A 229 8.38 -10.76 -21.00
CA ASP A 229 7.21 -11.54 -20.62
C ASP A 229 7.20 -11.72 -19.10
N GLU A 230 6.05 -11.45 -18.50
CA GLU A 230 5.86 -11.46 -17.05
C GLU A 230 4.67 -12.33 -16.68
N ALA A 231 4.82 -13.10 -15.60
CA ALA A 231 3.77 -13.93 -15.07
C ALA A 231 3.77 -13.88 -13.54
N TRP A 232 2.61 -13.60 -12.97
CA TRP A 232 2.41 -13.59 -11.51
C TRP A 232 1.35 -14.63 -11.15
N PRO A 233 1.73 -15.68 -10.41
CA PRO A 233 0.75 -16.63 -9.88
C PRO A 233 -0.16 -15.92 -8.87
N LEU A 234 -1.47 -16.20 -8.96
CA LEU A 234 -2.49 -15.69 -8.07
C LEU A 234 -3.28 -16.84 -7.48
N ARG A 235 -3.87 -16.62 -6.33
CA ARG A 235 -4.77 -17.60 -5.76
C ARG A 235 -6.04 -17.73 -6.62
N GLY A 236 -6.04 -18.69 -7.53
CA GLY A 236 -7.15 -18.95 -8.47
C GLY A 236 -6.86 -18.52 -9.92
N GLY A 237 -5.59 -18.44 -10.29
CA GLY A 237 -5.19 -18.15 -11.66
C GLY A 237 -3.82 -17.53 -11.78
N GLU A 238 -3.62 -16.76 -12.81
CA GLU A 238 -2.37 -16.07 -13.10
C GLU A 238 -2.67 -14.75 -13.79
N PHE A 239 -1.83 -13.76 -13.56
CA PHE A 239 -1.78 -12.52 -14.35
C PHE A 239 -0.53 -12.56 -15.23
N ARG A 240 -0.69 -12.36 -16.53
CA ARG A 240 0.41 -12.36 -17.50
C ARG A 240 0.42 -11.07 -18.30
N ARG A 241 1.62 -10.65 -18.70
CA ARG A 241 1.87 -9.60 -19.70
C ARG A 241 2.99 -10.05 -20.61
N SER A 242 2.85 -9.78 -21.90
CA SER A 242 3.95 -9.93 -22.85
C SER A 242 4.83 -8.68 -22.86
N ALA A 243 6.09 -8.85 -23.31
CA ALA A 243 6.97 -7.70 -23.54
C ALA A 243 6.29 -6.65 -24.43
N GLY A 244 6.33 -5.40 -24.00
CA GLY A 244 5.65 -4.29 -24.66
C GLY A 244 4.22 -4.01 -24.19
N ASP A 245 3.60 -4.86 -23.39
CA ASP A 245 2.24 -4.63 -22.89
C ASP A 245 2.18 -3.52 -21.84
N ALA A 246 1.16 -2.65 -21.95
CA ALA A 246 0.84 -1.68 -20.94
C ALA A 246 0.32 -2.33 -19.65
N LEU A 247 0.66 -1.78 -18.47
CA LEU A 247 0.19 -2.28 -17.17
C LEU A 247 -1.32 -2.16 -17.00
N TRP A 248 -1.89 -1.07 -17.50
CA TRP A 248 -3.32 -0.79 -17.44
C TRP A 248 -3.83 -0.23 -18.79
N PRO A 249 -3.96 -1.07 -19.82
CA PRO A 249 -4.26 -0.58 -21.17
C PRO A 249 -5.59 0.16 -21.30
N ALA A 250 -6.60 -0.18 -20.48
CA ALA A 250 -7.89 0.50 -20.47
C ALA A 250 -7.80 1.96 -20.02
N TRP A 251 -6.84 2.30 -19.13
CA TRP A 251 -6.69 3.65 -18.57
C TRP A 251 -5.46 4.36 -19.15
N TYR A 252 -4.37 3.61 -19.37
CA TYR A 252 -3.11 4.09 -19.94
C TYR A 252 -2.71 3.21 -21.13
N PRO A 253 -3.35 3.39 -22.32
CA PRO A 253 -2.93 2.68 -23.53
C PRO A 253 -1.50 3.07 -23.91
N LEU A 254 -0.81 2.24 -24.69
CA LEU A 254 0.58 2.46 -25.11
C LEU A 254 0.80 3.82 -25.76
N SER A 255 -0.13 4.30 -26.58
CA SER A 255 -0.06 5.63 -27.19
C SER A 255 0.07 6.74 -26.13
N ARG A 256 -0.75 6.66 -25.08
CA ARG A 256 -0.71 7.62 -23.96
C ARG A 256 0.59 7.51 -23.17
N LEU A 257 1.07 6.31 -22.91
CA LEU A 257 2.34 6.09 -22.23
C LEU A 257 3.53 6.63 -23.04
N GLN A 258 3.49 6.52 -24.38
CA GLN A 258 4.49 7.11 -25.27
C GLN A 258 4.47 8.65 -25.25
N GLU A 259 3.29 9.26 -25.17
CA GLU A 259 3.17 10.72 -25.00
C GLU A 259 3.79 11.17 -23.66
N ILE A 260 3.46 10.47 -22.58
CA ILE A 260 4.02 10.73 -21.25
C ILE A 260 5.54 10.61 -21.30
N LYS A 261 6.08 9.53 -21.88
CA LYS A 261 7.53 9.31 -22.03
C LYS A 261 8.22 10.47 -22.72
N ARG A 262 7.64 10.99 -23.81
CA ARG A 262 8.17 12.16 -24.52
C ARG A 262 8.15 13.44 -23.67
N SER A 263 7.09 13.59 -22.86
CA SER A 263 6.91 14.80 -22.03
C SER A 263 7.80 14.83 -20.80
N VAL A 264 8.00 13.68 -20.13
CA VAL A 264 8.78 13.62 -18.87
C VAL A 264 10.28 13.38 -19.13
N GLY A 265 10.65 12.90 -20.32
CA GLY A 265 12.02 12.56 -20.66
C GLY A 265 12.48 11.19 -20.13
N SER A 266 13.67 10.75 -20.60
CA SER A 266 14.15 9.37 -20.33
C SER A 266 14.39 9.09 -18.86
N ARG A 267 14.98 10.01 -18.11
CA ARG A 267 15.31 9.84 -16.69
C ARG A 267 14.05 9.62 -15.85
N ASP A 268 13.05 10.51 -15.98
CA ASP A 268 11.82 10.41 -15.20
C ASP A 268 10.93 9.26 -15.66
N TRP A 269 10.99 8.94 -16.95
CA TRP A 269 10.34 7.74 -17.44
C TRP A 269 10.90 6.48 -16.78
N SER A 270 12.24 6.31 -16.79
CA SER A 270 12.86 5.14 -16.15
C SER A 270 12.57 5.09 -14.66
N ALA A 271 12.68 6.21 -13.96
CA ALA A 271 12.49 6.28 -12.52
C ALA A 271 11.03 6.06 -12.09
N LEU A 272 10.06 6.72 -12.73
CA LEU A 272 8.68 6.76 -12.25
C LEU A 272 7.77 5.73 -12.92
N TYR A 273 8.06 5.36 -14.16
CA TYR A 273 7.18 4.50 -14.95
C TYR A 273 7.75 3.10 -15.17
N GLN A 274 9.08 2.93 -15.17
CA GLN A 274 9.70 1.60 -15.33
C GLN A 274 10.20 1.01 -14.00
N GLN A 275 10.34 1.79 -12.95
CA GLN A 275 10.64 1.43 -11.54
C GLN A 275 12.07 0.99 -11.30
#